data_0c254e28d3abc525bd9cfc0216ffbff7
#
_entry.id   0c254e28d3abc525bd9cfc0216ffbff7
#
_cell.length_a   1.000
_cell.length_b   1.000
_cell.length_c   1.000
_cell.angle_alpha   90.00
_cell.angle_beta   90.00
_cell.angle_gamma   90.00
#
_symmetry.space_group_name_H-M   'P 1'
#
loop_
_entity.id
_entity.type
_entity.pdbx_description
1 polymer ?
#
loop_
_entity_poly.entity_id
_entity_poly.type
_entity_poly.pdbx_seq_one_letter_code
_entity_poly.pdbx_strand_id
1 'polypeptide(L)'
;MKKTTIYYFLTICLLVSCNKKSDEEIIPDASTIDVEEKNTAIFNKLTATWCSACGSWGWMLNEELTGLIGDKAIPISTFASYRSLFYNQLAADFAQSFEQFNGWPAFYINGQNKTAYVTGGVSYQGTRASCVSAAEAFVDSQVIVNTGFLNAYKNNTLNIVSKTQFFSDAAVGEYYVGAYVLEHEVSGEQNGKPDLVLHPHVLRASAHTSSFGERITVEPTTGNTFLHTFSLQPDSSWDRNKLEVITIIWKKNGNKYAFVNASRESSK
;
A
#
# COMPACT_ATOMS: atom_id res chain seq x y z
N MET A 1 89.63 12.32 -7.69
CA MET A 1 88.70 11.59 -6.80
C MET A 1 87.36 12.26 -6.88
N LYS A 2 86.43 11.67 -7.67
CA LYS A 2 85.07 12.19 -7.79
C LYS A 2 84.17 11.39 -6.82
N LYS A 3 83.57 12.08 -5.89
CA LYS A 3 82.53 11.49 -4.98
C LYS A 3 81.18 11.51 -5.65
N THR A 4 80.66 10.32 -5.90
CA THR A 4 79.26 10.13 -6.45
C THR A 4 78.30 10.01 -5.26
N THR A 5 77.39 10.97 -5.12
CA THR A 5 76.36 10.97 -4.08
C THR A 5 75.13 10.30 -4.68
N ILE A 6 74.71 9.15 -4.12
CA ILE A 6 73.49 8.42 -4.50
C ILE A 6 72.36 8.93 -3.63
N TYR A 7 71.33 9.53 -4.28
CA TYR A 7 70.08 9.89 -3.62
C TYR A 7 69.10 8.71 -3.72
N TYR A 8 68.75 8.17 -2.54
CA TYR A 8 67.63 7.22 -2.42
C TYR A 8 66.33 7.98 -2.39
N PHE A 9 65.51 7.82 -3.45
CA PHE A 9 64.12 8.27 -3.46
C PHE A 9 63.28 7.23 -2.74
N LEU A 10 62.81 7.58 -1.53
CA LEU A 10 61.88 6.77 -0.76
C LEU A 10 60.46 7.06 -1.25
N THR A 11 59.92 6.17 -2.10
CA THR A 11 58.53 6.27 -2.58
C THR A 11 57.61 5.77 -1.49
N ILE A 12 56.95 6.68 -0.77
CA ILE A 12 55.89 6.35 0.18
C ILE A 12 54.61 6.07 -0.62
N CYS A 13 54.26 4.78 -0.77
CA CYS A 13 52.94 4.37 -1.24
C CYS A 13 51.92 4.64 -0.13
N LEU A 14 51.19 5.72 -0.25
CA LEU A 14 49.97 5.95 0.51
C LEU A 14 48.89 4.95 0.05
N LEU A 15 48.74 3.87 0.79
CA LEU A 15 47.56 2.99 0.67
C LEU A 15 46.31 3.77 1.14
N VAL A 16 45.62 4.39 0.20
CA VAL A 16 44.27 4.89 0.44
C VAL A 16 43.37 3.66 0.61
N SER A 17 43.18 3.24 1.84
CA SER A 17 42.16 2.29 2.23
C SER A 17 40.81 2.96 1.99
N CYS A 18 40.19 2.69 0.85
CA CYS A 18 38.77 2.95 0.69
C CYS A 18 37.99 2.03 1.64
N ASN A 19 37.73 2.53 2.85
CA ASN A 19 36.66 1.99 3.68
C ASN A 19 35.36 2.20 2.90
N LYS A 20 34.97 1.22 2.07
CA LYS A 20 33.56 1.02 1.77
C LYS A 20 32.91 0.75 3.12
N LYS A 21 32.26 1.77 3.71
CA LYS A 21 31.19 1.51 4.65
C LYS A 21 30.29 0.51 3.94
N SER A 22 30.28 -0.73 4.40
CA SER A 22 29.19 -1.64 4.12
C SER A 22 27.94 -0.90 4.60
N ASP A 23 27.04 -0.56 3.70
CA ASP A 23 25.69 -0.16 4.06
C ASP A 23 25.07 -1.39 4.72
N GLU A 24 25.31 -1.55 6.03
CA GLU A 24 24.50 -2.40 6.89
C GLU A 24 23.16 -1.69 6.99
N GLU A 25 22.33 -1.93 6.01
CA GLU A 25 20.92 -1.61 6.06
C GLU A 25 20.32 -2.32 7.26
N ILE A 26 20.03 -1.54 8.28
CA ILE A 26 19.51 -1.99 9.57
C ILE A 26 18.11 -2.53 9.31
N ILE A 27 17.87 -3.81 9.60
CA ILE A 27 16.49 -4.33 9.71
C ILE A 27 15.82 -3.50 10.81
N PRO A 28 14.67 -2.85 10.54
CA PRO A 28 14.05 -1.98 11.51
C PRO A 28 13.80 -2.70 12.84
N ASP A 29 14.08 -2.03 13.95
CA ASP A 29 13.82 -2.58 15.28
C ASP A 29 12.33 -2.51 15.58
N ALA A 30 11.70 -3.67 15.69
CA ALA A 30 10.28 -3.82 15.99
C ALA A 30 9.87 -3.15 17.32
N SER A 31 10.80 -2.95 18.25
CA SER A 31 10.53 -2.30 19.55
C SER A 31 10.17 -0.83 19.40
N THR A 32 10.59 -0.18 18.31
CA THR A 32 10.33 1.23 18.03
C THR A 32 9.03 1.48 17.28
N ILE A 33 8.32 0.40 16.89
CA ILE A 33 7.04 0.54 16.20
C ILE A 33 5.95 0.92 17.21
N ASP A 34 5.41 2.13 17.03
CA ASP A 34 4.19 2.55 17.71
C ASP A 34 2.96 2.16 16.90
N VAL A 35 1.90 1.73 17.57
CA VAL A 35 0.62 1.38 16.94
C VAL A 35 -0.45 2.32 17.49
N GLU A 36 -0.86 3.27 16.66
CA GLU A 36 -1.86 4.25 17.05
C GLU A 36 -3.24 3.61 17.17
N GLU A 37 -3.99 3.99 18.21
CA GLU A 37 -5.41 3.63 18.37
C GLU A 37 -6.27 4.51 17.45
N LYS A 38 -6.22 4.23 16.15
CA LYS A 38 -7.02 4.94 15.15
C LYS A 38 -7.49 4.03 14.03
N ASN A 39 -8.58 4.39 13.39
CA ASN A 39 -9.04 3.76 12.16
C ASN A 39 -8.58 4.57 10.94
N THR A 40 -8.09 3.88 9.93
CA THR A 40 -7.82 4.43 8.60
C THR A 40 -8.48 3.53 7.57
N ALA A 41 -9.38 4.08 6.77
CA ALA A 41 -10.08 3.33 5.72
C ALA A 41 -9.16 3.02 4.53
N ILE A 42 -9.61 2.14 3.63
CA ILE A 42 -9.10 2.07 2.26
C ILE A 42 -10.16 2.62 1.29
N PHE A 43 -9.70 3.43 0.35
CA PHE A 43 -10.49 3.95 -0.75
C PHE A 43 -10.02 3.31 -2.05
N ASN A 44 -10.80 2.37 -2.59
CA ASN A 44 -10.45 1.69 -3.82
C ASN A 44 -11.24 2.26 -5.01
N LYS A 45 -10.50 2.70 -6.03
CA LYS A 45 -11.03 2.87 -7.37
C LYS A 45 -10.81 1.58 -8.16
N LEU A 46 -11.85 0.82 -8.40
CA LEU A 46 -11.81 -0.31 -9.31
C LEU A 46 -11.87 0.23 -10.74
N THR A 47 -10.82 0.01 -11.52
CA THR A 47 -10.58 0.71 -12.79
C THR A 47 -9.95 -0.21 -13.85
N ALA A 48 -9.92 0.26 -15.10
CA ALA A 48 -9.24 -0.42 -16.20
C ALA A 48 -8.73 0.62 -17.22
N THR A 49 -7.56 0.38 -17.82
CA THR A 49 -6.96 1.32 -18.78
C THR A 49 -7.74 1.43 -20.09
N TRP A 50 -8.45 0.39 -20.49
CA TRP A 50 -9.30 0.37 -21.69
C TRP A 50 -10.67 1.05 -21.50
N CYS A 51 -11.06 1.37 -20.26
CA CYS A 51 -12.36 1.91 -19.90
C CYS A 51 -12.41 3.43 -20.10
N SER A 52 -13.16 3.94 -21.05
CA SER A 52 -13.28 5.39 -21.32
C SER A 52 -13.93 6.17 -20.16
N ALA A 53 -14.95 5.61 -19.51
CA ALA A 53 -15.57 6.21 -18.32
C ALA A 53 -14.58 6.33 -17.16
N CYS A 54 -13.63 5.38 -17.03
CA CYS A 54 -12.55 5.44 -16.04
C CYS A 54 -11.59 6.59 -16.28
N GLY A 55 -11.32 6.92 -17.55
CA GLY A 55 -10.48 8.05 -17.94
C GLY A 55 -11.19 9.40 -17.97
N SER A 56 -12.53 9.42 -18.01
CA SER A 56 -13.32 10.64 -17.99
C SER A 56 -13.84 10.96 -16.57
N TRP A 57 -15.11 10.78 -16.30
CA TRP A 57 -15.71 11.12 -15.02
C TRP A 57 -15.10 10.37 -13.81
N GLY A 58 -14.72 9.10 -14.01
CA GLY A 58 -14.10 8.31 -12.96
C GLY A 58 -12.70 8.79 -12.59
N TRP A 59 -11.98 9.43 -13.51
CA TRP A 59 -10.70 10.08 -13.23
C TRP A 59 -10.90 11.31 -12.35
N MET A 60 -11.77 12.23 -12.77
CA MET A 60 -12.07 13.46 -12.03
C MET A 60 -12.58 13.17 -10.62
N LEU A 61 -13.50 12.20 -10.49
CA LEU A 61 -14.03 11.83 -9.18
C LEU A 61 -12.96 11.22 -8.26
N ASN A 62 -12.03 10.43 -8.80
CA ASN A 62 -10.93 9.88 -8.02
C ASN A 62 -10.00 10.98 -7.47
N GLU A 63 -9.64 11.95 -8.29
CA GLU A 63 -8.81 13.09 -7.86
C GLU A 63 -9.53 13.91 -6.78
N GLU A 64 -10.80 14.22 -6.98
CA GLU A 64 -11.61 14.95 -6.01
C GLU A 64 -11.75 14.19 -4.69
N LEU A 65 -12.07 12.90 -4.74
CA LEU A 65 -12.23 12.05 -3.55
C LEU A 65 -10.92 11.89 -2.77
N THR A 66 -9.78 11.71 -3.47
CA THR A 66 -8.48 11.63 -2.82
C THR A 66 -8.19 12.89 -2.01
N GLY A 67 -8.51 14.09 -2.55
CA GLY A 67 -8.34 15.34 -1.83
C GLY A 67 -9.33 15.53 -0.66
N LEU A 68 -10.60 15.19 -0.84
CA LEU A 68 -11.64 15.36 0.18
C LEU A 68 -11.53 14.39 1.35
N ILE A 69 -11.19 13.14 1.06
CA ILE A 69 -11.04 12.09 2.09
C ILE A 69 -9.73 12.31 2.85
N GLY A 70 -8.66 12.74 2.16
CA GLY A 70 -7.36 13.03 2.78
C GLY A 70 -6.83 11.82 3.57
N ASP A 71 -6.37 12.07 4.79
CA ASP A 71 -5.76 11.04 5.65
C ASP A 71 -6.77 10.05 6.28
N LYS A 72 -8.07 10.23 6.05
CA LYS A 72 -9.10 9.31 6.55
C LYS A 72 -9.10 7.96 5.84
N ALA A 73 -8.60 7.92 4.58
CA ALA A 73 -8.47 6.67 3.84
C ALA A 73 -7.22 6.64 2.96
N ILE A 74 -6.67 5.46 2.77
CA ILE A 74 -5.57 5.20 1.84
C ILE A 74 -6.16 4.94 0.44
N PRO A 75 -5.85 5.78 -0.56
CA PRO A 75 -6.33 5.57 -1.91
C PRO A 75 -5.56 4.43 -2.60
N ILE A 76 -6.29 3.57 -3.33
CA ILE A 76 -5.75 2.42 -4.06
C ILE A 76 -6.41 2.34 -5.44
N SER A 77 -5.62 2.42 -6.49
CA SER A 77 -6.08 2.14 -7.86
C SER A 77 -5.95 0.64 -8.16
N THR A 78 -7.09 -0.03 -8.26
CA THR A 78 -7.19 -1.49 -8.40
C THR A 78 -7.55 -1.86 -9.85
N PHE A 79 -6.56 -2.35 -10.60
CA PHE A 79 -6.72 -2.74 -12.01
C PHE A 79 -7.02 -4.24 -12.13
N ALA A 80 -8.24 -4.64 -11.82
CA ALA A 80 -8.66 -6.05 -11.75
C ALA A 80 -9.06 -6.69 -13.10
N SER A 81 -9.07 -5.93 -14.20
CA SER A 81 -9.35 -6.47 -15.52
C SER A 81 -8.08 -6.99 -16.19
N TYR A 82 -8.04 -8.26 -16.60
CA TYR A 82 -6.90 -8.88 -17.30
C TYR A 82 -6.50 -8.16 -18.62
N ARG A 83 -7.38 -7.32 -19.17
CA ARG A 83 -7.10 -6.48 -20.35
C ARG A 83 -6.46 -5.14 -19.99
N SER A 84 -6.27 -4.86 -18.72
CA SER A 84 -5.70 -3.60 -18.26
C SER A 84 -4.17 -3.68 -18.22
N LEU A 85 -3.49 -2.58 -18.57
CA LEU A 85 -2.03 -2.50 -18.59
C LEU A 85 -1.40 -2.84 -17.21
N PHE A 86 -2.08 -2.48 -16.14
CA PHE A 86 -1.58 -2.68 -14.76
C PHE A 86 -2.28 -3.82 -14.02
N TYR A 87 -2.89 -4.75 -14.79
CA TYR A 87 -3.50 -5.93 -14.18
C TYR A 87 -2.48 -6.75 -13.38
N ASN A 88 -2.89 -7.20 -12.22
CA ASN A 88 -2.24 -8.25 -11.47
C ASN A 88 -3.28 -9.09 -10.72
N GLN A 89 -2.89 -10.31 -10.31
CA GLN A 89 -3.81 -11.25 -9.65
C GLN A 89 -4.28 -10.72 -8.29
N LEU A 90 -3.42 -10.02 -7.54
CA LEU A 90 -3.78 -9.40 -6.26
C LEU A 90 -4.95 -8.40 -6.41
N ALA A 91 -4.91 -7.56 -7.47
CA ALA A 91 -6.00 -6.64 -7.76
C ALA A 91 -7.32 -7.38 -8.09
N ALA A 92 -7.24 -8.50 -8.80
CA ALA A 92 -8.40 -9.35 -9.10
C ALA A 92 -8.96 -9.99 -7.82
N ASP A 93 -8.11 -10.50 -6.93
CA ASP A 93 -8.52 -11.11 -5.66
C ASP A 93 -9.18 -10.09 -4.73
N PHE A 94 -8.65 -8.85 -4.66
CA PHE A 94 -9.30 -7.76 -3.93
C PHE A 94 -10.70 -7.49 -4.49
N ALA A 95 -10.81 -7.33 -5.81
CA ALA A 95 -12.11 -7.09 -6.45
C ALA A 95 -13.13 -8.20 -6.20
N GLN A 96 -12.69 -9.46 -6.11
CA GLN A 96 -13.56 -10.60 -5.80
C GLN A 96 -14.02 -10.63 -4.33
N SER A 97 -13.23 -10.08 -3.40
CA SER A 97 -13.58 -9.99 -1.99
C SER A 97 -14.52 -8.83 -1.68
N PHE A 98 -14.55 -7.81 -2.55
CA PHE A 98 -15.41 -6.64 -2.38
C PHE A 98 -16.88 -6.97 -2.62
N GLU A 99 -17.75 -6.07 -2.19
CA GLU A 99 -19.18 -6.13 -2.50
C GLU A 99 -19.43 -6.08 -4.01
N GLN A 100 -20.67 -6.36 -4.41
CA GLN A 100 -21.09 -6.49 -5.80
C GLN A 100 -20.50 -5.42 -6.71
N PHE A 101 -19.85 -5.87 -7.77
CA PHE A 101 -19.37 -5.05 -8.87
C PHE A 101 -20.44 -4.90 -9.95
N ASN A 102 -20.79 -3.66 -10.32
CA ASN A 102 -21.85 -3.36 -11.28
C ASN A 102 -21.34 -2.65 -12.54
N GLY A 103 -20.04 -2.49 -12.71
CA GLY A 103 -19.44 -1.84 -13.89
C GLY A 103 -18.22 -0.96 -13.57
N TRP A 104 -17.55 -0.50 -14.61
CA TRP A 104 -16.34 0.33 -14.54
C TRP A 104 -16.65 1.81 -14.80
N PRO A 105 -16.05 2.78 -14.06
CA PRO A 105 -15.33 2.56 -12.80
C PRO A 105 -16.29 2.29 -11.64
N ALA A 106 -15.77 1.67 -10.57
CA ALA A 106 -16.50 1.54 -9.31
C ALA A 106 -15.65 2.03 -8.13
N PHE A 107 -16.30 2.60 -7.13
CA PHE A 107 -15.67 3.21 -5.97
C PHE A 107 -16.10 2.49 -4.69
N TYR A 108 -15.11 2.12 -3.89
CA TYR A 108 -15.31 1.35 -2.67
C TYR A 108 -14.65 2.04 -1.48
N ILE A 109 -15.31 1.99 -0.34
CA ILE A 109 -14.71 2.26 0.96
C ILE A 109 -14.74 0.94 1.75
N ASN A 110 -13.57 0.48 2.19
CA ASN A 110 -13.42 -0.74 2.99
C ASN A 110 -14.04 -2.00 2.32
N GLY A 111 -13.95 -2.08 0.99
CA GLY A 111 -14.55 -3.15 0.19
C GLY A 111 -16.06 -3.04 -0.02
N GLN A 112 -16.72 -2.04 0.52
CA GLN A 112 -18.16 -1.75 0.30
C GLN A 112 -18.35 -0.83 -0.89
N ASN A 113 -19.24 -1.23 -1.84
CA ASN A 113 -19.51 -0.43 -3.01
C ASN A 113 -20.26 0.86 -2.65
N LYS A 114 -19.66 2.00 -2.98
CA LYS A 114 -20.20 3.34 -2.75
C LYS A 114 -20.62 4.04 -4.03
N THR A 115 -20.51 3.35 -5.19
CA THR A 115 -20.98 3.88 -6.48
C THR A 115 -22.49 4.02 -6.45
N ALA A 116 -22.97 5.24 -6.47
CA ALA A 116 -24.40 5.53 -6.45
C ALA A 116 -24.99 5.45 -7.88
N TYR A 117 -26.01 4.65 -8.06
CA TYR A 117 -26.74 4.47 -9.33
C TYR A 117 -28.06 5.22 -9.30
N VAL A 118 -28.39 5.85 -10.42
CA VAL A 118 -29.67 6.54 -10.67
C VAL A 118 -30.22 6.10 -12.01
N THR A 119 -31.48 6.46 -12.33
CA THR A 119 -32.03 6.21 -13.65
C THR A 119 -31.16 6.87 -14.72
N GLY A 120 -30.60 6.05 -15.61
CA GLY A 120 -29.74 6.52 -16.70
C GLY A 120 -28.23 6.44 -16.41
N GLY A 121 -27.80 5.95 -15.25
CA GLY A 121 -26.36 5.71 -15.03
C GLY A 121 -25.87 5.93 -13.58
N VAL A 122 -24.65 6.43 -13.44
CA VAL A 122 -24.00 6.70 -12.15
C VAL A 122 -24.22 8.16 -11.75
N SER A 123 -24.60 8.37 -10.49
CA SER A 123 -24.63 9.69 -9.88
C SER A 123 -23.22 10.07 -9.39
N TYR A 124 -22.60 11.04 -10.04
CA TYR A 124 -21.30 11.60 -9.61
C TYR A 124 -21.37 12.13 -8.17
N GLN A 125 -22.32 13.03 -7.91
CA GLN A 125 -22.49 13.66 -6.59
C GLN A 125 -22.91 12.65 -5.51
N GLY A 126 -23.78 11.70 -5.86
CA GLY A 126 -24.18 10.61 -4.95
C GLY A 126 -23.01 9.70 -4.56
N THR A 127 -22.17 9.33 -5.53
CA THR A 127 -20.97 8.52 -5.29
C THR A 127 -19.96 9.28 -4.41
N ARG A 128 -19.73 10.56 -4.74
CA ARG A 128 -18.88 11.44 -3.95
C ARG A 128 -19.31 11.51 -2.50
N ALA A 129 -20.56 11.87 -2.25
CA ALA A 129 -21.13 11.98 -0.90
C ALA A 129 -21.06 10.66 -0.13
N SER A 130 -21.39 9.54 -0.80
CA SER A 130 -21.36 8.21 -0.22
C SER A 130 -19.96 7.77 0.20
N CYS A 131 -18.92 8.06 -0.61
CA CYS A 131 -17.54 7.74 -0.26
C CYS A 131 -17.04 8.58 0.92
N VAL A 132 -17.26 9.89 0.90
CA VAL A 132 -16.82 10.79 1.98
C VAL A 132 -17.46 10.41 3.30
N SER A 133 -18.80 10.30 3.32
CA SER A 133 -19.54 9.93 4.53
C SER A 133 -19.15 8.56 5.09
N ALA A 134 -18.87 7.56 4.22
CA ALA A 134 -18.46 6.24 4.68
C ALA A 134 -17.05 6.25 5.27
N ALA A 135 -16.11 7.02 4.71
CA ALA A 135 -14.76 7.17 5.26
C ALA A 135 -14.80 7.86 6.63
N GLU A 136 -15.58 8.94 6.76
CA GLU A 136 -15.76 9.68 8.01
C GLU A 136 -16.37 8.80 9.11
N ALA A 137 -17.47 8.14 8.82
CA ALA A 137 -18.12 7.23 9.77
C ALA A 137 -17.21 6.08 10.24
N PHE A 138 -16.31 5.61 9.36
CA PHE A 138 -15.36 4.57 9.72
C PHE A 138 -14.27 5.09 10.67
N VAL A 139 -13.70 6.26 10.39
CA VAL A 139 -12.66 6.88 11.24
C VAL A 139 -13.20 7.13 12.66
N ASP A 140 -14.46 7.55 12.78
CA ASP A 140 -15.11 7.85 14.07
C ASP A 140 -15.60 6.59 14.80
N SER A 141 -15.48 5.39 14.21
CA SER A 141 -15.92 4.16 14.83
C SER A 141 -14.92 3.63 15.87
N GLN A 142 -15.36 2.67 16.71
CA GLN A 142 -14.48 2.03 17.69
C GLN A 142 -13.31 1.32 16.99
N VAL A 143 -12.10 1.56 17.47
CA VAL A 143 -10.90 0.85 17.01
C VAL A 143 -10.87 -0.55 17.63
N ILE A 144 -10.82 -1.56 16.80
CA ILE A 144 -10.75 -2.96 17.24
C ILE A 144 -9.29 -3.43 17.26
N VAL A 145 -8.57 -3.16 16.20
CA VAL A 145 -7.19 -3.56 15.98
C VAL A 145 -6.56 -2.62 14.97
N ASN A 146 -5.29 -2.29 15.14
CA ASN A 146 -4.51 -1.53 14.15
C ASN A 146 -3.11 -2.11 14.01
N THR A 147 -2.37 -1.66 13.01
CA THR A 147 -0.99 -2.05 12.75
C THR A 147 -0.13 -0.82 12.51
N GLY A 148 1.10 -0.84 13.02
CA GLY A 148 2.18 0.05 12.64
C GLY A 148 3.27 -0.76 11.95
N PHE A 149 4.15 -0.11 11.19
CA PHE A 149 5.25 -0.81 10.54
C PHE A 149 6.43 0.12 10.26
N LEU A 150 7.58 -0.50 10.05
CA LEU A 150 8.78 0.12 9.52
C LEU A 150 9.23 -0.68 8.31
N ASN A 151 9.84 -0.01 7.34
CA ASN A 151 10.39 -0.69 6.18
C ASN A 151 11.80 -0.17 5.84
N ALA A 152 12.61 -1.02 5.23
CA ALA A 152 13.94 -0.68 4.73
C ALA A 152 14.34 -1.59 3.58
N TYR A 153 15.18 -1.07 2.69
CA TYR A 153 15.80 -1.87 1.62
C TYR A 153 17.10 -2.49 2.09
N LYS A 154 17.28 -3.78 1.78
CA LYS A 154 18.56 -4.49 1.91
C LYS A 154 18.80 -5.32 0.65
N ASN A 155 19.93 -5.11 -0.02
CA ASN A 155 20.31 -5.88 -1.23
C ASN A 155 19.16 -6.01 -2.24
N ASN A 156 18.48 -4.91 -2.55
CA ASN A 156 17.35 -4.86 -3.48
C ASN A 156 16.03 -5.47 -2.95
N THR A 157 16.01 -5.97 -1.74
CA THR A 157 14.82 -6.51 -1.08
C THR A 157 14.23 -5.47 -0.14
N LEU A 158 12.96 -5.19 -0.28
CA LEU A 158 12.17 -4.41 0.65
C LEU A 158 11.81 -5.30 1.84
N ASN A 159 12.30 -4.98 3.01
CA ASN A 159 11.98 -5.66 4.27
C ASN A 159 11.01 -4.79 5.05
N ILE A 160 9.95 -5.39 5.57
CA ILE A 160 8.88 -4.70 6.30
C ILE A 160 8.68 -5.45 7.62
N VAL A 161 8.79 -4.73 8.73
CA VAL A 161 8.47 -5.26 10.05
C VAL A 161 7.19 -4.59 10.51
N SER A 162 6.16 -5.36 10.80
CA SER A 162 4.87 -4.86 11.28
C SER A 162 4.60 -5.32 12.71
N LYS A 163 3.94 -4.44 13.47
CA LYS A 163 3.39 -4.73 14.79
C LYS A 163 1.90 -4.45 14.75
N THR A 164 1.10 -5.47 15.01
CA THR A 164 -0.35 -5.37 15.14
C THR A 164 -0.70 -5.33 16.62
N GLN A 165 -1.67 -4.51 17.03
CA GLN A 165 -2.16 -4.41 18.40
C GLN A 165 -3.68 -4.40 18.43
N PHE A 166 -4.27 -5.20 19.33
CA PHE A 166 -5.69 -5.20 19.59
C PHE A 166 -6.04 -4.16 20.67
N PHE A 167 -7.10 -3.39 20.42
CA PHE A 167 -7.59 -2.31 21.30
C PHE A 167 -8.95 -2.62 21.93
N SER A 168 -9.58 -3.73 21.52
CA SER A 168 -10.91 -4.09 21.99
C SER A 168 -11.06 -5.59 22.18
N ASP A 169 -11.67 -6.00 23.29
CA ASP A 169 -12.07 -7.38 23.55
C ASP A 169 -13.32 -7.81 22.73
N ALA A 170 -13.91 -6.89 21.97
CA ALA A 170 -14.92 -7.20 20.96
C ALA A 170 -14.36 -7.86 19.71
N ALA A 171 -13.03 -7.97 19.60
CA ALA A 171 -12.38 -8.67 18.52
C ALA A 171 -12.63 -10.17 18.61
N VAL A 172 -13.37 -10.74 17.66
CA VAL A 172 -13.66 -12.18 17.60
C VAL A 172 -13.39 -12.71 16.19
N GLY A 173 -12.89 -13.94 16.10
CA GLY A 173 -12.65 -14.60 14.83
C GLY A 173 -11.19 -14.56 14.37
N GLU A 174 -10.94 -14.88 13.11
CA GLU A 174 -9.59 -14.98 12.55
C GLU A 174 -9.19 -13.69 11.85
N TYR A 175 -8.09 -13.11 12.29
CA TYR A 175 -7.50 -11.90 11.71
C TYR A 175 -6.22 -12.22 10.94
N TYR A 176 -5.96 -11.43 9.93
CA TYR A 176 -4.79 -11.53 9.05
C TYR A 176 -4.19 -10.14 8.87
N VAL A 177 -2.87 -10.06 8.79
CA VAL A 177 -2.16 -8.82 8.45
C VAL A 177 -1.39 -9.01 7.16
N GLY A 178 -1.51 -8.09 6.23
CA GLY A 178 -0.79 -8.08 4.97
C GLY A 178 -0.05 -6.78 4.74
N ALA A 179 1.11 -6.86 4.11
CA ALA A 179 1.87 -5.72 3.62
C ALA A 179 1.79 -5.65 2.09
N TYR A 180 1.48 -4.46 1.56
CA TYR A 180 1.22 -4.23 0.15
C TYR A 180 2.06 -3.07 -0.35
N VAL A 181 2.37 -3.09 -1.65
CA VAL A 181 3.12 -2.03 -2.31
C VAL A 181 2.23 -1.35 -3.34
N LEU A 182 2.11 -0.05 -3.20
CA LEU A 182 1.52 0.86 -4.17
C LEU A 182 2.64 1.58 -4.92
N GLU A 183 2.41 1.93 -6.18
CA GLU A 183 3.30 2.81 -6.93
C GLU A 183 2.54 4.05 -7.35
N HIS A 184 3.13 5.22 -7.08
CA HIS A 184 2.57 6.52 -7.45
C HIS A 184 3.02 6.92 -8.85
N GLU A 185 2.16 7.68 -9.56
CA GLU A 185 2.51 8.30 -10.83
C GLU A 185 3.04 7.34 -11.89
N VAL A 186 2.40 6.17 -12.02
CA VAL A 186 2.78 5.20 -13.05
C VAL A 186 2.33 5.67 -14.41
N SER A 187 3.28 5.90 -15.31
CA SER A 187 2.97 6.34 -16.68
C SER A 187 2.31 5.24 -17.49
N GLY A 188 1.21 5.55 -18.17
CA GLY A 188 0.52 4.62 -19.02
C GLY A 188 -0.65 5.23 -19.76
N GLU A 189 -1.13 4.51 -20.78
CA GLU A 189 -2.34 4.87 -21.53
C GLU A 189 -3.60 4.72 -20.66
N GLN A 190 -4.56 5.60 -20.89
CA GLN A 190 -5.90 5.52 -20.33
C GLN A 190 -6.93 5.92 -21.40
N ASN A 191 -7.80 5.00 -21.78
CA ASN A 191 -8.89 5.34 -22.69
C ASN A 191 -9.75 6.48 -22.08
N GLY A 192 -10.07 7.49 -22.89
CA GLY A 192 -10.70 8.72 -22.45
C GLY A 192 -9.74 9.85 -22.08
N LYS A 193 -8.43 9.64 -22.24
CA LYS A 193 -7.37 10.63 -22.15
C LYS A 193 -6.61 10.70 -23.49
N PRO A 194 -6.13 11.89 -23.91
CA PRO A 194 -5.48 12.06 -25.22
C PRO A 194 -4.04 11.53 -25.26
N ASP A 195 -3.35 11.53 -24.10
CA ASP A 195 -1.93 11.24 -23.97
C ASP A 195 -1.69 10.21 -22.85
N LEU A 196 -0.42 9.84 -22.65
CA LEU A 196 0.00 9.11 -21.45
C LEU A 196 -0.33 9.93 -20.20
N VAL A 197 -0.84 9.27 -19.19
CA VAL A 197 -1.19 9.86 -17.90
C VAL A 197 -0.39 9.20 -16.77
N LEU A 198 -0.30 9.88 -15.64
CA LEU A 198 0.31 9.34 -14.43
C LEU A 198 -0.79 8.74 -13.55
N HIS A 199 -0.87 7.43 -13.52
CA HIS A 199 -1.84 6.69 -12.69
C HIS A 199 -1.42 6.72 -11.22
N PRO A 200 -2.26 7.27 -10.31
CA PRO A 200 -1.92 7.36 -8.90
C PRO A 200 -2.19 6.04 -8.16
N HIS A 201 -1.40 5.76 -7.13
CA HIS A 201 -1.62 4.70 -6.13
C HIS A 201 -1.94 3.31 -6.73
N VAL A 202 -1.20 2.90 -7.76
CA VAL A 202 -1.41 1.62 -8.44
C VAL A 202 -1.02 0.46 -7.52
N LEU A 203 -1.93 -0.44 -7.21
CA LEU A 203 -1.64 -1.66 -6.45
C LEU A 203 -0.72 -2.58 -7.26
N ARG A 204 0.50 -2.80 -6.76
CA ARG A 204 1.53 -3.57 -7.48
C ARG A 204 1.66 -5.00 -6.98
N ALA A 205 1.88 -5.17 -5.68
CA ALA A 205 2.15 -6.49 -5.10
C ALA A 205 1.79 -6.57 -3.62
N SER A 206 1.74 -7.81 -3.12
CA SER A 206 1.79 -8.15 -1.71
C SER A 206 3.17 -8.70 -1.36
N ALA A 207 3.63 -8.45 -0.14
CA ALA A 207 4.89 -8.98 0.37
C ALA A 207 4.72 -10.37 1.05
N HIS A 208 3.69 -11.10 0.66
CA HIS A 208 3.31 -12.43 1.16
C HIS A 208 2.62 -13.24 0.05
N THR A 209 2.45 -14.54 0.26
CA THR A 209 1.90 -15.46 -0.77
C THR A 209 0.37 -15.37 -0.91
N SER A 210 -0.34 -15.17 0.20
CA SER A 210 -1.81 -14.99 0.20
C SER A 210 -2.17 -13.55 -0.15
N SER A 211 -3.18 -13.31 -0.96
CA SER A 211 -3.64 -11.94 -1.27
C SER A 211 -4.17 -11.17 -0.06
N PHE A 212 -4.47 -11.84 1.06
CA PHE A 212 -5.04 -11.25 2.27
C PHE A 212 -4.13 -11.34 3.49
N GLY A 213 -2.83 -11.60 3.28
CA GLY A 213 -1.84 -11.57 4.35
C GLY A 213 -1.65 -12.88 5.09
N GLU A 214 -0.98 -12.79 6.22
CA GLU A 214 -0.62 -13.88 7.10
C GLU A 214 -1.50 -13.86 8.35
N ARG A 215 -1.85 -15.05 8.87
CA ARG A 215 -2.74 -15.18 10.02
C ARG A 215 -2.09 -14.62 11.29
N ILE A 216 -2.82 -13.79 12.01
CA ILE A 216 -2.45 -13.33 13.34
C ILE A 216 -2.75 -14.47 14.33
N THR A 217 -1.70 -14.94 15.01
CA THR A 217 -1.76 -16.16 15.84
C THR A 217 -1.94 -15.90 17.34
N VAL A 218 -1.96 -14.61 17.77
CA VAL A 218 -2.28 -14.24 19.13
C VAL A 218 -3.79 -14.13 19.33
N GLU A 219 -4.25 -14.33 20.55
CA GLU A 219 -5.66 -14.13 20.90
C GLU A 219 -6.05 -12.66 20.66
N PRO A 220 -7.22 -12.40 20.05
CA PRO A 220 -7.66 -11.05 19.71
C PRO A 220 -8.27 -10.32 20.93
N THR A 221 -7.47 -10.07 21.96
CA THR A 221 -7.84 -9.37 23.19
C THR A 221 -7.06 -8.08 23.37
N THR A 222 -7.63 -7.12 24.07
CA THR A 222 -7.03 -5.81 24.33
C THR A 222 -5.62 -5.92 24.87
N GLY A 223 -4.69 -5.18 24.26
CA GLY A 223 -3.28 -5.11 24.63
C GLY A 223 -2.40 -6.19 23.99
N ASN A 224 -2.99 -7.27 23.44
CA ASN A 224 -2.20 -8.29 22.76
C ASN A 224 -1.60 -7.74 21.46
N THR A 225 -0.35 -8.10 21.20
CA THR A 225 0.41 -7.67 20.02
C THR A 225 0.93 -8.85 19.24
N PHE A 226 1.04 -8.66 17.93
CA PHE A 226 1.60 -9.64 16.99
C PHE A 226 2.66 -8.96 16.13
N LEU A 227 3.86 -9.52 16.09
CA LEU A 227 4.95 -9.08 15.22
C LEU A 227 5.04 -9.97 14.00
N HIS A 228 5.19 -9.38 12.83
CA HIS A 228 5.41 -10.09 11.61
C HIS A 228 6.43 -9.38 10.72
N THR A 229 7.20 -10.16 9.97
CA THR A 229 8.18 -9.63 9.01
C THR A 229 7.81 -10.11 7.62
N PHE A 230 7.70 -9.18 6.71
CA PHE A 230 7.48 -9.44 5.29
C PHE A 230 8.72 -9.05 4.49
N SER A 231 8.88 -9.66 3.33
CA SER A 231 9.91 -9.27 2.38
C SER A 231 9.42 -9.38 0.95
N LEU A 232 9.81 -8.41 0.13
CA LEU A 232 9.47 -8.35 -1.29
C LEU A 232 10.68 -7.89 -2.08
N GLN A 233 10.95 -8.54 -3.20
CA GLN A 233 11.85 -7.99 -4.20
C GLN A 233 11.01 -7.24 -5.24
N PRO A 234 11.01 -5.89 -5.25
CA PRO A 234 10.26 -5.12 -6.22
C PRO A 234 10.71 -5.43 -7.64
N ASP A 235 9.78 -5.41 -8.58
CA ASP A 235 10.10 -5.54 -9.99
C ASP A 235 11.03 -4.41 -10.43
N SER A 236 12.00 -4.72 -11.28
CA SER A 236 13.01 -3.77 -11.74
C SER A 236 12.45 -2.63 -12.59
N SER A 237 11.25 -2.78 -13.12
CA SER A 237 10.53 -1.75 -13.88
C SER A 237 9.82 -0.71 -13.01
N TRP A 238 9.69 -0.93 -11.69
CA TRP A 238 9.04 0.01 -10.79
C TRP A 238 10.02 1.10 -10.34
N ASP A 239 9.50 2.33 -10.25
CA ASP A 239 10.28 3.44 -9.69
C ASP A 239 10.25 3.39 -8.15
N ARG A 240 11.37 2.99 -7.55
CA ARG A 240 11.49 2.83 -6.09
C ARG A 240 11.19 4.09 -5.29
N ASN A 241 11.43 5.27 -5.88
CA ASN A 241 11.15 6.53 -5.21
C ASN A 241 9.64 6.84 -5.16
N LYS A 242 8.85 6.07 -5.91
CA LYS A 242 7.40 6.19 -5.99
C LYS A 242 6.67 5.02 -5.32
N LEU A 243 7.40 4.10 -4.68
CA LEU A 243 6.79 3.01 -3.94
C LEU A 243 6.36 3.49 -2.55
N GLU A 244 5.13 3.15 -2.20
CA GLU A 244 4.55 3.31 -0.87
C GLU A 244 4.23 1.93 -0.32
N VAL A 245 4.61 1.66 0.92
CA VAL A 245 4.17 0.48 1.66
C VAL A 245 2.93 0.84 2.46
N ILE A 246 1.95 -0.05 2.44
CA ILE A 246 0.80 0.00 3.34
C ILE A 246 0.61 -1.35 4.01
N THR A 247 0.04 -1.36 5.19
CA THR A 247 -0.42 -2.60 5.85
C THR A 247 -1.92 -2.59 5.97
N ILE A 248 -2.54 -3.76 5.78
CA ILE A 248 -3.99 -3.92 5.90
C ILE A 248 -4.29 -5.10 6.80
N ILE A 249 -5.23 -4.92 7.71
CA ILE A 249 -5.78 -5.98 8.54
C ILE A 249 -7.09 -6.45 7.91
N TRP A 250 -7.18 -7.76 7.76
CA TRP A 250 -8.35 -8.45 7.23
C TRP A 250 -8.95 -9.36 8.29
N LYS A 251 -10.25 -9.55 8.25
CA LYS A 251 -10.97 -10.55 9.04
C LYS A 251 -11.55 -11.60 8.10
N LYS A 252 -11.24 -12.87 8.36
CA LYS A 252 -11.81 -13.97 7.59
C LYS A 252 -13.30 -14.17 7.92
N ASN A 253 -14.10 -14.28 6.89
CA ASN A 253 -15.55 -14.54 6.99
C ASN A 253 -15.91 -15.62 5.95
N GLY A 254 -15.93 -16.88 6.40
CA GLY A 254 -16.06 -18.02 5.50
C GLY A 254 -14.89 -18.09 4.50
N ASN A 255 -15.20 -18.00 3.20
CA ASN A 255 -14.21 -17.98 2.13
C ASN A 255 -13.82 -16.56 1.67
N LYS A 256 -14.31 -15.52 2.35
CA LYS A 256 -14.03 -14.11 2.03
C LYS A 256 -13.23 -13.46 3.13
N TYR A 257 -12.64 -12.33 2.79
CA TYR A 257 -11.92 -11.46 3.71
C TYR A 257 -12.56 -10.09 3.72
N ALA A 258 -12.93 -9.64 4.92
CA ALA A 258 -13.46 -8.30 5.14
C ALA A 258 -12.33 -7.38 5.63
N PHE A 259 -12.31 -6.16 5.14
CA PHE A 259 -11.42 -5.13 5.63
C PHE A 259 -11.71 -4.80 7.10
N VAL A 260 -10.66 -4.56 7.89
CA VAL A 260 -10.78 -4.17 9.30
C VAL A 260 -10.11 -2.83 9.57
N ASN A 261 -8.84 -2.66 9.20
CA ASN A 261 -8.09 -1.41 9.38
C ASN A 261 -6.88 -1.38 8.44
N ALA A 262 -6.29 -0.22 8.25
CA ALA A 262 -5.08 -0.08 7.46
C ALA A 262 -4.15 0.97 8.06
N SER A 263 -2.86 0.89 7.70
CA SER A 263 -1.87 1.91 8.03
C SER A 263 -0.95 2.16 6.85
N ARG A 264 -0.50 3.39 6.74
CA ARG A 264 0.59 3.81 5.88
C ARG A 264 1.77 4.25 6.75
N GLU A 265 2.94 4.33 6.16
CA GLU A 265 4.09 4.90 6.86
C GLU A 265 3.76 6.33 7.28
N SER A 266 3.95 6.64 8.57
CA SER A 266 3.81 8.03 9.02
C SER A 266 4.94 8.85 8.38
N SER A 267 4.58 9.95 7.71
CA SER A 267 5.57 10.93 7.24
C SER A 267 6.41 11.38 8.44
N LYS A 268 7.72 11.12 8.36
CA LYS A 268 8.70 11.59 9.35
C LYS A 268 8.81 13.10 9.31
#